data_e868aa967a7a41c34b184e6306b668b6
#
_entry.id   e868aa967a7a41c34b184e6306b668b6
#
_cell.length_a   1.000
_cell.length_b   1.000
_cell.length_c   1.000
_cell.angle_alpha   90.00
_cell.angle_beta   90.00
_cell.angle_gamma   90.00
#
_symmetry.space_group_name_H-M   'P 1'
#
loop_
_entity.id
_entity.type
_entity.pdbx_description
1 polymer ?
#
loop_
_entity_poly.entity_id
_entity_poly.type
_entity_poly.pdbx_seq_one_letter_code
_entity_poly.pdbx_strand_id
1 'polypeptide(L)'
;MSASDNFVSLQKAGRKFSPPAGFQKQANLSSRSEYDRLYAESIKSPDKFWGRQAKEQLVWRKPFRRVLDWKPPHAQWFTGGKLNVAENCLDRHLGTARENKAAIIFEGEPGDVRTITYKQLHFHVCRMAHILENRGIKACDRVAIYLPMIPEAMIAML
;
A
#
# COMPACT_ATOMS: atom_id res chain seq x y z
N MET A 1 -13.92 -25.23 39.16
CA MET A 1 -13.48 -25.35 37.77
C MET A 1 -12.83 -24.04 37.37
N SER A 2 -11.53 -24.07 37.16
CA SER A 2 -10.68 -22.87 36.98
C SER A 2 -10.86 -22.27 35.58
N ALA A 3 -11.03 -20.94 35.50
CA ALA A 3 -11.22 -20.18 34.26
C ALA A 3 -9.96 -20.16 33.34
N SER A 4 -8.90 -20.90 33.71
CA SER A 4 -7.63 -20.92 32.94
C SER A 4 -7.61 -21.92 31.78
N ASP A 5 -8.53 -22.90 31.73
CA ASP A 5 -8.46 -23.97 30.73
C ASP A 5 -9.04 -23.61 29.35
N ASN A 6 -9.88 -22.56 29.28
CA ASN A 6 -10.54 -22.19 28.03
C ASN A 6 -9.65 -21.36 27.06
N PHE A 7 -8.59 -20.73 27.53
CA PHE A 7 -7.69 -19.93 26.66
C PHE A 7 -6.58 -20.75 26.01
N VAL A 8 -6.23 -21.91 26.53
CA VAL A 8 -5.13 -22.74 26.02
C VAL A 8 -5.50 -23.42 24.69
N SER A 9 -6.79 -23.64 24.41
CA SER A 9 -7.22 -24.32 23.16
C SER A 9 -7.09 -23.43 21.92
N LEU A 10 -7.16 -22.09 22.04
CA LEU A 10 -7.00 -21.16 20.93
C LEU A 10 -5.54 -20.99 20.48
N GLN A 11 -4.57 -21.27 21.35
CA GLN A 11 -3.14 -21.14 21.02
C GLN A 11 -2.56 -22.39 20.29
N LYS A 12 -3.26 -23.51 20.25
CA LYS A 12 -2.82 -24.73 19.57
C LYS A 12 -3.38 -24.89 18.16
N ALA A 13 -3.42 -23.80 17.37
CA ALA A 13 -3.75 -23.90 15.96
C ALA A 13 -2.57 -24.44 15.13
N GLY A 14 -2.22 -25.70 15.35
CA GLY A 14 -1.17 -26.41 14.60
C GLY A 14 -1.58 -26.85 13.18
N ARG A 15 -2.80 -26.51 12.75
CA ARG A 15 -3.30 -26.87 11.41
C ARG A 15 -2.70 -25.96 10.35
N LYS A 16 -2.06 -26.56 9.33
CA LYS A 16 -1.61 -25.87 8.11
C LYS A 16 -2.61 -26.15 7.00
N PHE A 17 -3.00 -25.12 6.29
CA PHE A 17 -3.90 -25.20 5.14
C PHE A 17 -3.11 -24.89 3.87
N SER A 18 -3.15 -25.80 2.90
CA SER A 18 -2.59 -25.54 1.58
C SER A 18 -3.49 -24.57 0.82
N PRO A 19 -2.92 -23.61 0.05
CA PRO A 19 -3.72 -22.74 -0.77
C PRO A 19 -4.48 -23.53 -1.85
N PRO A 20 -5.71 -23.13 -2.23
CA PRO A 20 -6.42 -23.74 -3.34
C PRO A 20 -5.59 -23.67 -4.63
N ALA A 21 -5.55 -24.76 -5.42
CA ALA A 21 -4.71 -24.84 -6.62
C ALA A 21 -5.01 -23.74 -7.66
N GLY A 22 -6.28 -23.33 -7.82
CA GLY A 22 -6.68 -22.25 -8.70
C GLY A 22 -6.14 -20.89 -8.24
N PHE A 23 -6.14 -20.61 -6.94
CA PHE A 23 -5.56 -19.41 -6.37
C PHE A 23 -4.04 -19.38 -6.55
N GLN A 24 -3.36 -20.51 -6.25
CA GLN A 24 -1.91 -20.60 -6.37
C GLN A 24 -1.42 -20.35 -7.81
N LYS A 25 -2.13 -20.86 -8.83
CA LYS A 25 -1.79 -20.64 -10.26
C LYS A 25 -1.89 -19.18 -10.69
N GLN A 26 -2.77 -18.39 -10.05
CA GLN A 26 -3.00 -16.97 -10.37
C GLN A 26 -2.23 -16.02 -9.46
N ALA A 27 -1.56 -16.53 -8.44
CA ALA A 27 -0.80 -15.73 -7.50
C ALA A 27 0.45 -15.13 -8.18
N ASN A 28 0.81 -13.90 -7.80
CA ASN A 28 2.03 -13.23 -8.28
C ASN A 28 3.30 -14.01 -7.93
N LEU A 29 3.28 -14.73 -6.82
CA LEU A 29 4.30 -15.70 -6.42
C LEU A 29 3.62 -17.08 -6.36
N SER A 30 3.88 -17.93 -7.35
CA SER A 30 3.20 -19.21 -7.51
C SER A 30 3.87 -20.37 -6.77
N SER A 31 5.12 -20.21 -6.31
CA SER A 31 5.88 -21.25 -5.66
C SER A 31 6.69 -20.79 -4.46
N ARG A 32 6.90 -21.70 -3.51
CA ARG A 32 7.74 -21.48 -2.35
C ARG A 32 9.20 -21.22 -2.75
N SER A 33 9.72 -21.92 -3.75
CA SER A 33 11.09 -21.75 -4.23
C SER A 33 11.34 -20.35 -4.81
N GLU A 34 10.35 -19.79 -5.51
CA GLU A 34 10.43 -18.43 -6.01
C GLU A 34 10.47 -17.41 -4.87
N TYR A 35 9.62 -17.57 -3.87
CA TYR A 35 9.66 -16.75 -2.66
C TYR A 35 11.03 -16.80 -1.98
N ASP A 36 11.55 -18.04 -1.73
CA ASP A 36 12.82 -18.21 -1.04
C ASP A 36 13.99 -17.59 -1.82
N ARG A 37 13.97 -17.66 -3.15
CA ARG A 37 14.94 -17.01 -4.02
C ARG A 37 14.90 -15.49 -3.89
N LEU A 38 13.71 -14.89 -3.99
CA LEU A 38 13.52 -13.44 -3.86
C LEU A 38 13.89 -12.96 -2.46
N TYR A 39 13.50 -13.68 -1.42
CA TYR A 39 13.85 -13.38 -0.05
C TYR A 39 15.38 -13.43 0.15
N ALA A 40 16.03 -14.48 -0.33
CA ALA A 40 17.50 -14.59 -0.24
C ALA A 40 18.19 -13.43 -0.99
N GLU A 41 17.69 -13.01 -2.16
CA GLU A 41 18.22 -11.84 -2.89
C GLU A 41 18.04 -10.55 -2.10
N SER A 42 16.88 -10.36 -1.47
CA SER A 42 16.59 -9.13 -0.70
C SER A 42 17.52 -8.96 0.51
N ILE A 43 17.97 -10.07 1.11
CA ILE A 43 18.90 -10.06 2.23
C ILE A 43 20.37 -9.95 1.77
N LYS A 44 20.75 -10.73 0.74
CA LYS A 44 22.14 -10.79 0.27
C LYS A 44 22.56 -9.58 -0.55
N SER A 45 21.63 -8.97 -1.27
CA SER A 45 21.89 -7.88 -2.19
C SER A 45 20.76 -6.83 -2.15
N PRO A 46 20.53 -6.17 -1.00
CA PRO A 46 19.39 -5.28 -0.80
C PRO A 46 19.35 -4.14 -1.83
N ASP A 47 20.46 -3.52 -2.14
CA ASP A 47 20.53 -2.43 -3.13
C ASP A 47 20.07 -2.88 -4.52
N LYS A 48 20.50 -4.08 -4.95
CA LYS A 48 20.08 -4.64 -6.24
C LYS A 48 18.60 -4.98 -6.25
N PHE A 49 18.13 -5.65 -5.20
CA PHE A 49 16.73 -6.07 -5.07
C PHE A 49 15.79 -4.88 -5.01
N TRP A 50 15.98 -3.97 -4.03
CA TRP A 50 15.10 -2.83 -3.84
C TRP A 50 15.24 -1.79 -4.95
N GLY A 51 16.41 -1.64 -5.55
CA GLY A 51 16.62 -0.79 -6.71
C GLY A 51 15.83 -1.25 -7.93
N ARG A 52 15.76 -2.56 -8.18
CA ARG A 52 14.91 -3.15 -9.22
C ARG A 52 13.43 -2.93 -8.91
N GLN A 53 12.98 -3.32 -7.70
CA GLN A 53 11.58 -3.16 -7.30
C GLN A 53 11.11 -1.70 -7.42
N ALA A 54 11.91 -0.76 -6.97
CA ALA A 54 11.58 0.66 -7.04
C ALA A 54 11.48 1.20 -8.47
N LYS A 55 12.31 0.70 -9.39
CA LYS A 55 12.25 1.08 -10.82
C LYS A 55 11.05 0.46 -11.54
N GLU A 56 10.71 -0.78 -11.22
CA GLU A 56 9.63 -1.53 -11.87
C GLU A 56 8.24 -1.14 -11.33
N GLN A 57 8.15 -0.85 -10.03
CA GLN A 57 6.87 -0.68 -9.35
C GLN A 57 6.46 0.77 -9.14
N LEU A 58 7.36 1.73 -9.22
CA LEU A 58 7.08 3.13 -8.91
C LEU A 58 7.33 4.05 -10.11
N VAL A 59 6.47 5.07 -10.23
CA VAL A 59 6.64 6.18 -11.18
C VAL A 59 7.44 7.27 -10.49
N TRP A 60 8.60 7.58 -11.04
CA TRP A 60 9.52 8.57 -10.51
C TRP A 60 9.47 9.85 -11.33
N ARG A 61 9.17 10.98 -10.71
CA ARG A 61 9.32 12.32 -11.33
C ARG A 61 10.80 12.67 -11.53
N LYS A 62 11.65 12.22 -10.59
CA LYS A 62 13.11 12.29 -10.69
C LYS A 62 13.69 10.97 -10.22
N PRO A 63 14.46 10.25 -11.06
CA PRO A 63 15.11 9.01 -10.66
C PRO A 63 16.04 9.20 -9.46
N PHE A 64 16.12 8.19 -8.62
CA PHE A 64 17.07 8.15 -7.50
C PHE A 64 18.49 7.87 -8.00
N ARG A 65 19.50 8.30 -7.24
CA ARG A 65 20.90 8.07 -7.53
C ARG A 65 21.50 6.91 -6.74
N ARG A 66 21.01 6.69 -5.52
CA ARG A 66 21.47 5.64 -4.61
C ARG A 66 20.27 5.00 -3.95
N VAL A 67 20.28 3.66 -3.79
CA VAL A 67 19.16 2.92 -3.18
C VAL A 67 19.13 3.11 -1.69
N LEU A 68 20.26 2.85 -1.01
CA LEU A 68 20.37 2.97 0.44
C LEU A 68 21.68 3.68 0.82
N ASP A 69 21.59 4.67 1.67
CA ASP A 69 22.71 5.23 2.42
C ASP A 69 22.47 4.91 3.91
N TRP A 70 23.18 3.90 4.41
CA TRP A 70 23.04 3.39 5.75
C TRP A 70 24.19 3.92 6.64
N LYS A 71 23.84 4.78 7.59
CA LYS A 71 24.75 5.29 8.61
C LYS A 71 24.05 5.16 9.97
N PRO A 72 24.24 4.06 10.71
CA PRO A 72 23.51 3.84 11.95
C PRO A 72 23.59 5.04 12.91
N PRO A 73 22.49 5.43 13.55
CA PRO A 73 21.14 4.87 13.49
C PRO A 73 20.30 5.39 12.31
N HIS A 74 20.87 6.12 11.34
CA HIS A 74 20.16 6.80 10.26
C HIS A 74 20.23 6.01 8.96
N ALA A 75 19.11 5.94 8.26
CA ALA A 75 18.99 5.37 6.93
C ALA A 75 18.32 6.36 5.97
N GLN A 76 18.87 6.49 4.76
CA GLN A 76 18.25 7.25 3.67
C GLN A 76 18.02 6.34 2.48
N TRP A 77 16.77 6.17 2.11
CA TRP A 77 16.38 5.36 0.96
C TRP A 77 16.17 6.22 -0.28
N PHE A 78 16.57 5.68 -1.44
CA PHE A 78 16.35 6.26 -2.77
C PHE A 78 16.77 7.72 -2.88
N THR A 79 18.00 8.01 -2.42
CA THR A 79 18.52 9.39 -2.31
C THR A 79 18.53 10.11 -3.65
N GLY A 80 18.03 11.35 -3.63
CA GLY A 80 17.91 12.21 -4.80
C GLY A 80 16.71 11.90 -5.70
N GLY A 81 15.97 10.83 -5.44
CA GLY A 81 14.71 10.52 -6.10
C GLY A 81 13.59 11.45 -5.67
N LYS A 82 12.62 11.69 -6.56
CA LYS A 82 11.37 12.39 -6.26
C LYS A 82 10.21 11.66 -6.89
N LEU A 83 9.16 11.45 -6.12
CA LEU A 83 7.89 10.88 -6.56
C LEU A 83 6.74 11.56 -5.82
N ASN A 84 5.53 11.36 -6.32
CA ASN A 84 4.31 11.73 -5.63
C ASN A 84 3.54 10.44 -5.31
N VAL A 85 3.09 10.30 -4.06
CA VAL A 85 2.38 9.09 -3.59
C VAL A 85 1.00 9.00 -4.23
N ALA A 86 0.24 10.11 -4.27
CA ALA A 86 -1.09 10.12 -4.88
C ALA A 86 -1.02 9.76 -6.38
N GLU A 87 -0.04 10.29 -7.12
CA GLU A 87 0.21 9.94 -8.52
C GLU A 87 0.48 8.43 -8.68
N ASN A 88 1.26 7.84 -7.80
CA ASN A 88 1.53 6.40 -7.81
C ASN A 88 0.32 5.55 -7.40
N CYS A 89 -0.53 6.05 -6.51
CA CYS A 89 -1.71 5.33 -6.05
C CYS A 89 -2.91 5.47 -7.00
N LEU A 90 -3.06 6.60 -7.70
CA LEU A 90 -4.26 6.96 -8.43
C LEU A 90 -3.99 7.23 -9.92
N ASP A 91 -3.27 8.32 -10.23
CA ASP A 91 -3.16 8.86 -11.59
C ASP A 91 -2.65 7.84 -12.59
N ARG A 92 -1.66 7.04 -12.19
CA ARG A 92 -1.07 5.98 -13.03
C ARG A 92 -2.07 4.90 -13.46
N HIS A 93 -3.23 4.82 -12.84
CA HIS A 93 -4.26 3.84 -13.13
C HIS A 93 -5.36 4.38 -14.04
N LEU A 94 -5.43 5.70 -14.24
CA LEU A 94 -6.38 6.33 -15.14
C LEU A 94 -6.02 6.03 -16.59
N GLY A 95 -7.04 5.85 -17.44
CA GLY A 95 -6.84 5.44 -18.83
C GLY A 95 -6.37 3.99 -19.01
N THR A 96 -6.31 3.19 -17.93
CA THR A 96 -5.96 1.77 -17.96
C THR A 96 -7.17 0.90 -17.63
N ALA A 97 -7.05 -0.43 -17.82
CA ALA A 97 -8.09 -1.38 -17.41
C ALA A 97 -8.41 -1.34 -15.89
N ARG A 98 -7.61 -0.64 -15.11
CA ARG A 98 -7.82 -0.51 -13.65
C ARG A 98 -8.69 0.68 -13.26
N GLU A 99 -8.90 1.67 -14.11
CA GLU A 99 -9.63 2.90 -13.72
C GLU A 99 -11.05 2.61 -13.19
N ASN A 100 -11.70 1.58 -13.71
CA ASN A 100 -13.05 1.18 -13.32
C ASN A 100 -13.08 0.03 -12.30
N LYS A 101 -11.91 -0.45 -11.82
CA LYS A 101 -11.85 -1.41 -10.71
C LYS A 101 -12.18 -0.72 -9.38
N ALA A 102 -12.78 -1.49 -8.45
CA ALA A 102 -12.92 -1.05 -7.08
C ALA A 102 -11.54 -0.75 -6.47
N ALA A 103 -11.34 0.49 -6.02
CA ALA A 103 -10.20 0.93 -5.24
C ALA A 103 -10.51 0.81 -3.74
N ILE A 104 -11.75 1.09 -3.35
CA ILE A 104 -12.23 0.96 -1.97
C ILE A 104 -13.57 0.20 -2.01
N ILE A 105 -13.68 -0.80 -1.16
CA ILE A 105 -14.95 -1.46 -0.80
C ILE A 105 -15.08 -1.23 0.70
N PHE A 106 -16.08 -0.45 1.08
CA PHE A 106 -16.37 -0.09 2.46
C PHE A 106 -17.69 -0.72 2.89
N GLU A 107 -17.70 -1.28 4.08
CA GLU A 107 -18.92 -1.78 4.74
C GLU A 107 -19.02 -1.12 6.11
N GLY A 108 -20.10 -0.39 6.34
CA GLY A 108 -20.38 0.30 7.59
C GLY A 108 -20.98 -0.64 8.65
N GLU A 109 -20.97 -0.21 9.92
CA GLU A 109 -21.59 -0.94 11.03
C GLU A 109 -23.08 -1.31 10.79
N PRO A 110 -23.91 -0.44 10.17
CA PRO A 110 -25.29 -0.79 9.81
C PRO A 110 -25.42 -1.76 8.64
N GLY A 111 -24.31 -2.17 8.01
CA GLY A 111 -24.28 -3.03 6.82
C GLY A 111 -24.43 -2.30 5.49
N ASP A 112 -24.31 -0.97 5.48
CA ASP A 112 -24.24 -0.18 4.25
C ASP A 112 -22.92 -0.42 3.52
N VAL A 113 -23.00 -0.68 2.21
CA VAL A 113 -21.83 -0.95 1.36
C VAL A 113 -21.62 0.18 0.35
N ARG A 114 -20.40 0.69 0.29
CA ARG A 114 -19.95 1.69 -0.69
C ARG A 114 -18.78 1.16 -1.49
N THR A 115 -18.90 1.12 -2.80
CA THR A 115 -17.80 0.77 -3.70
C THR A 115 -17.35 2.03 -4.46
N ILE A 116 -16.07 2.35 -4.37
CA ILE A 116 -15.45 3.51 -5.03
C ILE A 116 -14.40 2.99 -5.99
N THR A 117 -14.51 3.30 -7.28
CA THR A 117 -13.51 2.94 -8.29
C THR A 117 -12.28 3.85 -8.22
N TYR A 118 -11.16 3.45 -8.86
CA TYR A 118 -9.97 4.32 -8.97
C TYR A 118 -10.30 5.68 -9.59
N LYS A 119 -11.13 5.70 -10.63
CA LYS A 119 -11.59 6.95 -11.28
C LYS A 119 -12.39 7.84 -10.33
N GLN A 120 -13.31 7.26 -9.58
CA GLN A 120 -14.10 8.01 -8.59
C GLN A 120 -13.23 8.50 -7.42
N LEU A 121 -12.32 7.65 -6.94
CA LEU A 121 -11.40 8.03 -5.88
C LEU A 121 -10.52 9.21 -6.31
N HIS A 122 -9.92 9.14 -7.49
CA HIS A 122 -9.15 10.24 -8.07
C HIS A 122 -9.97 11.53 -8.13
N PHE A 123 -11.21 11.47 -8.61
CA PHE A 123 -12.10 12.65 -8.65
C PHE A 123 -12.31 13.27 -7.27
N HIS A 124 -12.56 12.44 -6.24
CA HIS A 124 -12.75 12.93 -4.88
C HIS A 124 -11.46 13.50 -4.27
N VAL A 125 -10.31 12.88 -4.53
CA VAL A 125 -9.00 13.37 -4.09
C VAL A 125 -8.67 14.72 -4.72
N CYS A 126 -8.88 14.90 -6.02
CA CYS A 126 -8.69 16.18 -6.69
C CYS A 126 -9.59 17.28 -6.10
N ARG A 127 -10.85 16.97 -5.78
CA ARG A 127 -11.75 17.91 -5.11
C ARG A 127 -11.24 18.31 -3.73
N MET A 128 -10.75 17.35 -2.95
CA MET A 128 -10.20 17.61 -1.61
C MET A 128 -8.94 18.47 -1.71
N ALA A 129 -8.03 18.15 -2.62
CA ALA A 129 -6.84 18.96 -2.88
C ALA A 129 -7.19 20.42 -3.21
N HIS A 130 -8.18 20.63 -4.08
CA HIS A 130 -8.65 21.97 -4.44
C HIS A 130 -9.29 22.72 -3.25
N ILE A 131 -10.02 22.03 -2.38
CA ILE A 131 -10.56 22.64 -1.14
C ILE A 131 -9.43 23.09 -0.23
N LEU A 132 -8.39 22.28 -0.06
CA LEU A 132 -7.23 22.63 0.77
C LEU A 132 -6.47 23.84 0.19
N GLU A 133 -6.25 23.85 -1.13
CA GLU A 133 -5.62 24.97 -1.83
C GLU A 133 -6.41 26.28 -1.65
N ASN A 134 -7.74 26.23 -1.82
CA ASN A 134 -8.63 27.40 -1.61
C ASN A 134 -8.66 27.87 -0.16
N ARG A 135 -8.30 27.01 0.81
CA ARG A 135 -8.11 27.39 2.22
C ARG A 135 -6.72 27.94 2.51
N GLY A 136 -5.87 28.07 1.50
CA GLY A 136 -4.52 28.62 1.62
C GLY A 136 -3.46 27.62 2.12
N ILE A 137 -3.78 26.33 2.19
CA ILE A 137 -2.83 25.28 2.57
C ILE A 137 -1.75 25.17 1.50
N LYS A 138 -0.50 25.17 1.92
CA LYS A 138 0.71 25.13 1.08
C LYS A 138 1.57 23.93 1.38
N ALA A 139 2.55 23.68 0.53
CA ALA A 139 3.56 22.66 0.77
C ALA A 139 4.22 22.85 2.15
N CYS A 140 4.38 21.76 2.89
CA CYS A 140 4.89 21.70 4.25
C CYS A 140 3.91 22.11 5.36
N ASP A 141 2.70 22.57 5.03
CA ASP A 141 1.67 22.75 6.04
C ASP A 141 1.18 21.41 6.59
N ARG A 142 0.70 21.44 7.82
CA ARG A 142 0.20 20.25 8.51
C ARG A 142 -1.32 20.26 8.52
N VAL A 143 -1.91 19.19 8.00
CA VAL A 143 -3.36 18.95 8.02
C VAL A 143 -3.64 17.80 8.97
N ALA A 144 -4.47 18.05 10.00
CA ALA A 144 -4.92 17.00 10.91
C ALA A 144 -6.18 16.32 10.36
N ILE A 145 -6.19 15.00 10.33
CA ILE A 145 -7.35 14.20 9.94
C ILE A 145 -7.90 13.54 11.22
N TYR A 146 -9.15 13.90 11.57
CA TYR A 146 -9.87 13.30 12.70
C TYR A 146 -11.18 12.71 12.18
N LEU A 147 -11.08 11.51 11.62
CA LEU A 147 -12.18 10.77 11.01
C LEU A 147 -12.17 9.32 11.49
N PRO A 148 -13.33 8.65 11.60
CA PRO A 148 -13.39 7.21 11.75
C PRO A 148 -12.87 6.50 10.48
N MET A 149 -12.87 5.16 10.48
CA MET A 149 -12.45 4.35 9.33
C MET A 149 -13.53 4.36 8.23
N ILE A 150 -13.60 5.46 7.49
CA ILE A 150 -14.52 5.70 6.37
C ILE A 150 -13.73 6.06 5.11
N PRO A 151 -14.30 5.92 3.91
CA PRO A 151 -13.61 6.25 2.64
C PRO A 151 -13.06 7.67 2.58
N GLU A 152 -13.71 8.62 3.24
CA GLU A 152 -13.30 10.02 3.32
C GLU A 152 -11.93 10.20 4.00
N ALA A 153 -11.54 9.30 4.91
CA ALA A 153 -10.21 9.31 5.50
C ALA A 153 -9.12 9.02 4.46
N MET A 154 -9.35 8.05 3.57
CA MET A 154 -8.44 7.75 2.46
C MET A 154 -8.38 8.88 1.44
N ILE A 155 -9.52 9.53 1.14
CA ILE A 155 -9.58 10.68 0.24
C ILE A 155 -8.75 11.85 0.80
N ALA A 156 -8.81 12.07 2.12
CA ALA A 156 -8.06 13.15 2.77
C ALA A 156 -6.56 12.86 2.90
N MET A 157 -6.13 11.59 2.83
CA MET A 157 -4.72 11.19 2.90
C MET A 157 -4.00 11.24 1.55
N LEU A 158 -4.74 11.11 0.44
CA LEU A 158 -4.22 11.07 -0.93
C LEU A 158 -4.33 12.42 -1.61
#